data_4baff3b2a711c75bd72322dc416ecf45
#
_entry.id   4baff3b2a711c75bd72322dc416ecf45
#
_cell.length_a   1.000
_cell.length_b   1.000
_cell.length_c   1.000
_cell.angle_alpha   90.00
_cell.angle_beta   90.00
_cell.angle_gamma   90.00
#
_symmetry.space_group_name_H-M   'P 1'
#
loop_
_entity.id
_entity.type
_entity.pdbx_description
1 polymer ?
#
loop_
_entity_poly.entity_id
_entity_poly.type
_entity_poly.pdbx_seq_one_letter_code
_entity_poly.pdbx_strand_id
1 'polypeptide(L)'
;MRKSFLVLIFLFFTFSILNAKPLKTEAELQNIRNKADKIVQEELKNDYKKEYLKRKNNLEKIEGVKENIFSDGEFTFELKNGVVDNISKKIEKKPNIFVNKAFDKDGNLLKIASLAKLDEETFLYREFNTDLNLVIETYAIGEKSMQKAYYSNKKLAYTREGKLDEDYNLFTNGKYTEYYKNGQMKVQGSYKEGKRDGEFKAFLKNGKSAGSVFYKDGKIIKSTLVKAMKDNASFSPVTDIYYKLEDSHTLRKVDYENGLLRIYFIYNKDGIPDGESVEYYEEGNIKSIIPFKNNMVEGLTITYYENGNIDEEVNYKNDKMNGEAKSYDENGKLNGRTIFKDDIKLEEEVHKENEILKNTFKNGELVKQDICELNGTLRERRILNRDEIEYSTFYPNGNVKQKILTKDKIIIKEQIYARSGNIMSNSFFSDGKPVTEYFEYYPDGKLFRKIVSVDGKLNGDSIEYYPSGNIKEKIFLVDDKMNGEDIKYYENGVVKEKSYFINDEEEGEHFFYDEKGRLIKTEVYKNGIKQ
;
A
#
# COMPACT_ATOMS: atom_id res chain seq x y z
N MET A 1 17.47 -3.04 33.95
CA MET A 1 17.53 -4.51 33.89
C MET A 1 18.83 -5.07 33.29
N ARG A 2 19.42 -4.52 32.20
CA ARG A 2 20.69 -5.02 31.64
C ARG A 2 21.94 -4.85 32.53
N LYS A 3 22.00 -3.81 33.39
CA LYS A 3 23.16 -3.51 34.24
C LYS A 3 23.33 -4.51 35.41
N SER A 4 22.23 -4.90 36.05
CA SER A 4 22.28 -5.79 37.21
C SER A 4 22.79 -7.19 36.92
N PHE A 5 22.54 -7.70 35.72
CA PHE A 5 22.88 -9.08 35.37
C PHE A 5 24.37 -9.29 35.06
N LEU A 6 25.04 -8.29 34.47
CA LEU A 6 26.49 -8.33 34.27
C LEU A 6 27.25 -8.19 35.60
N VAL A 7 26.80 -7.31 36.49
CA VAL A 7 27.38 -7.12 37.82
C VAL A 7 27.31 -8.41 38.65
N LEU A 8 26.20 -9.16 38.55
CA LEU A 8 26.05 -10.44 39.26
C LEU A 8 27.02 -11.53 38.82
N ILE A 9 27.44 -11.53 37.54
CA ILE A 9 28.40 -12.52 37.04
C ILE A 9 29.82 -12.21 37.56
N PHE A 10 30.14 -10.96 37.85
CA PHE A 10 31.51 -10.50 38.14
C PHE A 10 31.80 -10.24 39.62
N LEU A 11 30.83 -10.01 40.48
CA LEU A 11 31.04 -9.78 41.93
C LEU A 11 31.72 -10.97 42.70
N PHE A 12 31.89 -12.13 42.07
CA PHE A 12 32.47 -13.34 42.68
C PHE A 12 33.81 -13.77 42.08
N PHE A 13 34.47 -12.95 41.29
CA PHE A 13 35.71 -13.31 40.60
C PHE A 13 37.00 -12.82 41.27
N THR A 14 37.10 -12.89 42.57
CA THR A 14 38.42 -12.84 43.23
C THR A 14 38.87 -14.25 43.57
N PHE A 15 40.01 -14.65 43.01
CA PHE A 15 40.88 -15.80 43.24
C PHE A 15 40.77 -17.01 42.28
N SER A 16 41.69 -17.09 41.49
CA SER A 16 42.75 -18.06 41.15
C SER A 16 43.14 -17.99 39.65
N ILE A 17 44.21 -17.29 39.41
CA ILE A 17 44.86 -17.25 38.09
C ILE A 17 45.88 -18.40 38.12
N LEU A 18 45.67 -19.43 37.32
CA LEU A 18 46.70 -20.39 36.94
C LEU A 18 47.22 -20.02 35.55
N ASN A 19 48.53 -19.86 35.42
CA ASN A 19 49.37 -19.55 34.28
C ASN A 19 48.86 -20.07 32.93
N ALA A 20 47.97 -19.35 32.29
CA ALA A 20 47.60 -19.56 30.89
C ALA A 20 48.39 -18.58 30.02
N LYS A 21 49.01 -19.06 28.94
CA LYS A 21 49.61 -18.17 27.93
C LYS A 21 48.53 -17.30 27.31
N PRO A 22 48.79 -15.99 27.12
CA PRO A 22 47.83 -15.11 26.45
C PRO A 22 47.54 -15.61 25.03
N LEU A 23 46.25 -15.60 24.64
CA LEU A 23 45.83 -15.93 23.29
C LEU A 23 46.43 -14.92 22.29
N LYS A 24 47.11 -15.43 21.28
CA LYS A 24 47.74 -14.61 20.27
C LYS A 24 47.02 -14.61 18.93
N THR A 25 46.06 -15.52 18.72
CA THR A 25 45.43 -15.75 17.39
C THR A 25 43.93 -16.00 17.47
N GLU A 26 43.18 -15.65 16.41
CA GLU A 26 41.76 -15.96 16.23
C GLU A 26 41.49 -17.48 16.22
N ALA A 27 42.48 -18.29 15.80
CA ALA A 27 42.37 -19.75 15.82
C ALA A 27 42.27 -20.32 17.25
N GLU A 28 43.03 -19.74 18.18
CA GLU A 28 42.95 -20.11 19.61
C GLU A 28 41.62 -19.71 20.21
N LEU A 29 41.09 -18.54 19.87
CA LEU A 29 39.76 -18.10 20.27
C LEU A 29 38.68 -19.03 19.72
N GLN A 30 38.79 -19.50 18.48
CA GLN A 30 37.83 -20.46 17.89
C GLN A 30 37.86 -21.82 18.61
N ASN A 31 39.00 -22.29 19.05
CA ASN A 31 39.09 -23.50 19.85
C ASN A 31 38.35 -23.36 21.19
N ILE A 32 38.43 -22.18 21.82
CA ILE A 32 37.72 -21.90 23.06
C ILE A 32 36.22 -21.80 22.82
N ARG A 33 35.78 -21.15 21.74
CA ARG A 33 34.38 -21.14 21.32
C ARG A 33 33.82 -22.57 21.24
N ASN A 34 34.53 -23.45 20.53
CA ASN A 34 34.14 -24.85 20.35
C ASN A 34 34.00 -25.61 21.68
N LYS A 35 34.95 -25.37 22.61
CA LYS A 35 34.92 -25.99 23.96
C LYS A 35 33.77 -25.44 24.80
N ALA A 36 33.54 -24.12 24.79
CA ALA A 36 32.46 -23.48 25.51
C ALA A 36 31.08 -23.93 24.97
N ASP A 37 30.94 -24.04 23.64
CA ASP A 37 29.70 -24.54 23.02
C ASP A 37 29.36 -25.94 23.47
N LYS A 38 30.35 -26.84 23.49
CA LYS A 38 30.12 -28.22 23.94
C LYS A 38 29.63 -28.25 25.39
N ILE A 39 30.22 -27.46 26.27
CA ILE A 39 29.83 -27.37 27.68
C ILE A 39 28.43 -26.79 27.83
N VAL A 40 28.08 -25.73 27.08
CA VAL A 40 26.73 -25.14 27.07
C VAL A 40 25.71 -26.20 26.62
N GLN A 41 26.00 -26.92 25.55
CA GLN A 41 25.10 -27.99 25.03
C GLN A 41 24.91 -29.16 26.04
N GLU A 42 25.94 -29.51 26.78
CA GLU A 42 25.85 -30.53 27.85
C GLU A 42 24.98 -30.00 29.01
N GLU A 43 25.18 -28.74 29.43
CA GLU A 43 24.41 -28.14 30.52
C GLU A 43 22.95 -27.92 30.21
N LEU A 44 22.58 -27.79 28.96
CA LEU A 44 21.19 -27.64 28.52
C LEU A 44 20.32 -28.85 28.88
N LYS A 45 20.91 -30.03 28.95
CA LYS A 45 20.21 -31.26 29.29
C LYS A 45 19.80 -31.35 30.77
N ASN A 46 20.37 -30.47 31.62
CA ASN A 46 20.11 -30.45 33.04
C ASN A 46 18.90 -29.55 33.39
N ASP A 47 17.84 -30.15 33.88
CA ASP A 47 16.65 -29.43 34.36
C ASP A 47 16.78 -29.13 35.87
N TYR A 48 16.94 -27.87 36.21
CA TYR A 48 17.03 -27.42 37.61
C TYR A 48 15.71 -26.86 38.16
N LYS A 49 14.62 -26.98 37.44
CA LYS A 49 13.34 -26.36 37.82
C LYS A 49 12.83 -26.82 39.18
N LYS A 50 12.89 -28.12 39.47
CA LYS A 50 12.44 -28.68 40.78
C LYS A 50 13.29 -28.21 41.94
N GLU A 51 14.61 -28.22 41.77
CA GLU A 51 15.58 -27.78 42.77
C GLU A 51 15.39 -26.31 43.08
N TYR A 52 15.25 -25.52 42.05
CA TYR A 52 14.99 -24.11 42.11
C TYR A 52 13.72 -23.74 42.89
N LEU A 53 12.56 -24.30 42.52
CA LEU A 53 11.28 -24.04 43.20
C LEU A 53 11.32 -24.38 44.69
N LYS A 54 12.02 -25.47 45.04
CA LYS A 54 12.21 -25.87 46.44
C LYS A 54 12.99 -24.78 47.22
N ARG A 55 14.08 -24.26 46.67
CA ARG A 55 14.92 -23.25 47.32
C ARG A 55 14.22 -21.91 47.39
N LYS A 56 13.51 -21.50 46.32
CA LYS A 56 12.66 -20.29 46.29
C LYS A 56 11.62 -20.34 47.42
N ASN A 57 10.86 -21.43 47.56
CA ASN A 57 9.85 -21.58 48.57
C ASN A 57 10.43 -21.56 50.00
N ASN A 58 11.67 -21.98 50.18
CA ASN A 58 12.37 -21.92 51.46
C ASN A 58 12.82 -20.47 51.75
N LEU A 59 13.30 -19.71 50.75
CA LEU A 59 13.73 -18.34 50.86
C LEU A 59 12.56 -17.40 51.20
N GLU A 60 11.43 -17.58 50.51
CA GLU A 60 10.21 -16.77 50.76
C GLU A 60 9.57 -16.98 52.12
N LYS A 61 9.95 -18.03 52.86
CA LYS A 61 9.52 -18.27 54.25
C LYS A 61 10.40 -17.59 55.28
N ILE A 62 11.51 -16.99 54.92
CA ILE A 62 12.42 -16.29 55.84
C ILE A 62 11.93 -14.85 56.00
N GLU A 63 11.31 -14.55 57.15
CA GLU A 63 10.91 -13.16 57.45
C GLU A 63 12.13 -12.25 57.56
N GLY A 64 12.08 -11.10 56.86
CA GLY A 64 13.08 -10.04 57.03
C GLY A 64 14.18 -9.97 55.99
N VAL A 65 14.18 -10.80 54.93
CA VAL A 65 15.12 -10.68 53.80
C VAL A 65 14.81 -9.38 53.05
N LYS A 66 15.61 -8.34 53.30
CA LYS A 66 15.48 -7.02 52.63
C LYS A 66 16.49 -6.77 51.53
N GLU A 67 17.42 -7.71 51.32
CA GLU A 67 18.44 -7.57 50.28
C GLU A 67 17.84 -7.79 48.90
N ASN A 68 18.24 -6.97 47.97
CA ASN A 68 17.82 -7.13 46.56
C ASN A 68 18.43 -8.37 45.89
N ILE A 69 19.50 -8.92 46.49
CA ILE A 69 20.23 -10.09 45.97
C ILE A 69 20.60 -10.99 47.14
N PHE A 70 20.27 -12.28 47.03
CA PHE A 70 20.63 -13.33 47.96
C PHE A 70 21.29 -14.49 47.25
N SER A 71 22.35 -15.06 47.82
CA SER A 71 23.01 -16.26 47.30
C SER A 71 23.13 -17.32 48.37
N ASP A 72 22.79 -18.57 48.04
CA ASP A 72 22.98 -19.76 48.91
C ASP A 72 24.23 -20.59 48.56
N GLY A 73 25.11 -20.02 47.72
CA GLY A 73 26.31 -20.65 47.23
C GLY A 73 26.16 -21.39 45.88
N GLU A 74 24.96 -21.84 45.56
CA GLU A 74 24.66 -22.51 44.29
C GLU A 74 23.77 -21.67 43.39
N PHE A 75 22.73 -21.05 43.99
CA PHE A 75 21.82 -20.15 43.30
C PHE A 75 21.96 -18.73 43.83
N THR A 76 21.77 -17.78 42.94
CA THR A 76 21.65 -16.37 43.29
C THR A 76 20.24 -15.92 42.93
N PHE A 77 19.54 -15.30 43.88
CA PHE A 77 18.17 -14.83 43.78
C PHE A 77 18.16 -13.32 43.76
N GLU A 78 17.50 -12.72 42.79
CA GLU A 78 17.23 -11.30 42.74
C GLU A 78 15.80 -11.04 43.22
N LEU A 79 15.66 -10.21 44.30
CA LEU A 79 14.36 -9.90 44.89
C LEU A 79 13.92 -8.49 44.48
N LYS A 80 12.64 -8.39 44.17
CA LYS A 80 11.98 -7.10 43.91
C LYS A 80 10.83 -6.97 44.92
N ASN A 81 10.91 -5.98 45.81
CA ASN A 81 9.94 -5.79 46.89
C ASN A 81 9.79 -7.03 47.79
N GLY A 82 10.88 -7.76 48.05
CA GLY A 82 10.87 -8.96 48.90
C GLY A 82 10.35 -10.24 48.20
N VAL A 83 9.98 -10.18 46.91
CA VAL A 83 9.57 -11.33 46.10
C VAL A 83 10.67 -11.66 45.11
N VAL A 84 10.92 -12.94 44.93
CA VAL A 84 11.92 -13.41 43.94
C VAL A 84 11.46 -13.10 42.52
N ASP A 85 12.21 -12.23 41.83
CA ASP A 85 11.93 -11.81 40.47
C ASP A 85 12.79 -12.57 39.46
N ASN A 86 14.05 -12.87 39.82
CA ASN A 86 14.99 -13.51 38.94
C ASN A 86 15.97 -14.41 39.68
N ILE A 87 16.50 -15.46 39.01
CA ILE A 87 17.41 -16.41 39.62
C ILE A 87 18.46 -16.83 38.64
N SER A 88 19.67 -17.03 39.14
CA SER A 88 20.77 -17.59 38.37
C SER A 88 21.47 -18.72 39.09
N LYS A 89 21.92 -19.70 38.32
CA LYS A 89 22.82 -20.76 38.77
C LYS A 89 24.15 -20.68 38.04
N LYS A 90 25.23 -20.53 38.81
CA LYS A 90 26.59 -20.58 38.29
C LYS A 90 27.11 -21.99 38.36
N ILE A 91 27.65 -22.48 37.25
CA ILE A 91 28.18 -23.85 37.11
C ILE A 91 29.60 -23.76 36.57
N GLU A 92 30.57 -24.18 37.37
CA GLU A 92 31.95 -24.32 36.95
C GLU A 92 32.18 -25.76 36.43
N LYS A 93 32.48 -25.90 35.12
CA LYS A 93 32.65 -27.21 34.47
C LYS A 93 34.08 -27.60 34.18
N LYS A 94 34.97 -26.62 34.03
CA LYS A 94 36.40 -26.81 33.88
C LYS A 94 37.07 -25.56 34.45
N PRO A 95 38.35 -25.66 34.83
CA PRO A 95 39.09 -24.48 35.18
C PRO A 95 38.85 -23.39 34.09
N ASN A 96 38.40 -22.23 34.51
CA ASN A 96 38.17 -21.04 33.70
C ASN A 96 36.97 -21.06 32.72
N ILE A 97 36.08 -22.06 32.72
CA ILE A 97 34.86 -22.03 31.93
C ILE A 97 33.65 -22.13 32.85
N PHE A 98 32.78 -21.10 32.83
CA PHE A 98 31.60 -20.97 33.65
C PHE A 98 30.37 -20.89 32.76
N VAL A 99 29.30 -21.53 33.20
CA VAL A 99 27.97 -21.39 32.60
C VAL A 99 27.01 -20.82 33.63
N ASN A 100 26.25 -19.83 33.23
CA ASN A 100 25.20 -19.25 34.06
C ASN A 100 23.86 -19.45 33.38
N LYS A 101 22.86 -19.95 34.12
CA LYS A 101 21.47 -20.07 33.69
C LYS A 101 20.63 -19.10 34.49
N ALA A 102 19.82 -18.28 33.82
CA ALA A 102 18.86 -17.41 34.43
C ALA A 102 17.44 -17.93 34.20
N PHE A 103 16.62 -17.85 35.24
CA PHE A 103 15.24 -18.33 35.23
C PHE A 103 14.30 -17.21 35.69
N ASP A 104 13.05 -17.25 35.25
CA ASP A 104 11.99 -16.39 35.79
C ASP A 104 11.52 -16.90 37.17
N LYS A 105 10.59 -16.17 37.78
CA LYS A 105 9.98 -16.53 39.09
C LYS A 105 9.28 -17.88 39.11
N ASP A 106 8.89 -18.41 37.94
CA ASP A 106 8.17 -19.67 37.76
C ASP A 106 9.11 -20.83 37.35
N GLY A 107 10.42 -20.54 37.31
CA GLY A 107 11.48 -21.49 36.99
C GLY A 107 11.63 -21.81 35.50
N ASN A 108 11.08 -20.99 34.64
CA ASN A 108 11.32 -21.16 33.21
C ASN A 108 12.66 -20.51 32.86
N LEU A 109 13.42 -21.16 31.98
CA LEU A 109 14.70 -20.66 31.53
C LEU A 109 14.50 -19.37 30.73
N LEU A 110 15.17 -18.28 31.14
CA LEU A 110 15.18 -16.99 30.42
C LEU A 110 16.35 -16.88 29.47
N LYS A 111 17.55 -17.25 29.92
CA LYS A 111 18.76 -17.21 29.12
C LYS A 111 19.87 -18.07 29.70
N ILE A 112 20.86 -18.37 28.87
CA ILE A 112 22.10 -18.99 29.26
C ILE A 112 23.25 -18.06 28.88
N ALA A 113 24.25 -17.96 29.76
CA ALA A 113 25.51 -17.29 29.45
C ALA A 113 26.68 -18.22 29.71
N SER A 114 27.72 -18.11 28.93
CA SER A 114 28.99 -18.76 29.17
C SER A 114 30.12 -17.74 29.26
N LEU A 115 31.03 -17.94 30.20
CA LEU A 115 32.23 -17.15 30.34
C LEU A 115 33.43 -18.11 30.36
N ALA A 116 34.34 -17.92 29.42
CA ALA A 116 35.64 -18.53 29.43
C ALA A 116 36.70 -17.45 29.72
N LYS A 117 37.35 -17.51 30.89
CA LYS A 117 38.40 -16.57 31.30
C LYS A 117 39.74 -17.32 31.27
N LEU A 118 40.71 -16.85 30.49
CA LEU A 118 42.01 -17.49 30.30
C LEU A 118 43.08 -16.77 31.11
N ASP A 119 43.04 -15.48 31.16
CA ASP A 119 43.87 -14.57 31.97
C ASP A 119 43.11 -13.25 32.21
N GLU A 120 43.78 -12.23 32.77
CA GLU A 120 43.14 -10.94 33.05
C GLU A 120 42.73 -10.16 31.82
N GLU A 121 43.45 -10.36 30.72
CA GLU A 121 43.26 -9.63 29.47
C GLU A 121 42.52 -10.44 28.39
N THR A 122 42.27 -11.74 28.65
CA THR A 122 41.71 -12.64 27.63
C THR A 122 40.52 -13.38 28.17
N PHE A 123 39.36 -13.07 27.60
CA PHE A 123 38.11 -13.77 27.93
C PHE A 123 37.19 -13.85 26.72
N LEU A 124 36.22 -14.76 26.82
CA LEU A 124 35.08 -14.93 25.91
C LEU A 124 33.80 -15.02 26.72
N TYR A 125 32.90 -14.04 26.55
CA TYR A 125 31.57 -14.06 27.12
C TYR A 125 30.53 -14.24 26.01
N ARG A 126 29.55 -15.12 26.21
CA ARG A 126 28.49 -15.41 25.23
C ARG A 126 27.15 -15.54 25.92
N GLU A 127 26.11 -14.91 25.35
CA GLU A 127 24.71 -15.09 25.76
C GLU A 127 23.90 -15.80 24.69
N PHE A 128 22.99 -16.67 25.14
CA PHE A 128 22.06 -17.40 24.29
C PHE A 128 20.63 -17.13 24.78
N ASN A 129 19.68 -17.06 23.86
CA ASN A 129 18.26 -17.03 24.19
C ASN A 129 17.74 -18.43 24.57
N THR A 130 16.44 -18.54 24.88
CA THR A 130 15.76 -19.78 25.25
C THR A 130 15.79 -20.85 24.15
N ASP A 131 15.88 -20.42 22.88
CA ASP A 131 16.00 -21.32 21.72
C ASP A 131 17.46 -21.68 21.40
N LEU A 132 18.39 -21.29 22.27
CA LEU A 132 19.83 -21.55 22.17
C LEU A 132 20.52 -20.87 20.99
N ASN A 133 19.90 -19.85 20.45
CA ASN A 133 20.58 -19.01 19.48
C ASN A 133 21.49 -18.03 20.20
N LEU A 134 22.72 -17.90 19.69
CA LEU A 134 23.68 -16.91 20.17
C LEU A 134 23.12 -15.50 19.94
N VAL A 135 23.02 -14.71 21.02
CA VAL A 135 22.51 -13.33 20.99
C VAL A 135 23.64 -12.32 21.06
N ILE A 136 24.59 -12.56 21.97
CA ILE A 136 25.74 -11.67 22.18
C ILE A 136 27.00 -12.50 22.35
N GLU A 137 28.07 -12.05 21.74
CA GLU A 137 29.45 -12.51 21.99
C GLU A 137 30.33 -11.31 22.28
N THR A 138 30.95 -11.28 23.45
CA THR A 138 31.97 -10.28 23.82
C THR A 138 33.28 -11.00 24.10
N TYR A 139 34.34 -10.57 23.49
CA TYR A 139 35.68 -11.13 23.76
C TYR A 139 36.76 -10.05 23.82
N ALA A 140 37.79 -10.34 24.56
CA ALA A 140 39.01 -9.57 24.61
C ALA A 140 40.22 -10.45 24.29
N ILE A 141 41.19 -9.89 23.57
CA ILE A 141 42.49 -10.47 23.26
C ILE A 141 43.51 -9.37 23.47
N GLY A 142 44.24 -9.37 24.60
CA GLY A 142 45.10 -8.28 25.02
C GLY A 142 44.31 -6.97 25.14
N GLU A 143 44.82 -5.90 24.58
CA GLU A 143 44.18 -4.57 24.64
C GLU A 143 42.93 -4.40 23.74
N LYS A 144 42.63 -5.39 22.89
CA LYS A 144 41.50 -5.32 21.95
C LYS A 144 40.31 -6.05 22.47
N SER A 145 39.19 -5.35 22.61
CA SER A 145 37.90 -5.92 22.95
C SER A 145 36.90 -5.70 21.85
N MET A 146 36.08 -6.72 21.59
CA MET A 146 35.07 -6.70 20.56
C MET A 146 33.74 -7.33 21.06
N GLN A 147 32.66 -6.77 20.64
CA GLN A 147 31.34 -7.35 20.86
C GLN A 147 30.61 -7.56 19.53
N LYS A 148 29.96 -8.71 19.39
CA LYS A 148 29.06 -9.05 18.30
C LYS A 148 27.68 -9.33 18.88
N ALA A 149 26.64 -8.87 18.21
CA ALA A 149 25.25 -9.26 18.52
C ALA A 149 24.60 -9.87 17.28
N TYR A 150 23.59 -10.69 17.51
CA TYR A 150 22.94 -11.47 16.47
C TYR A 150 21.44 -11.32 16.54
N TYR A 151 20.77 -11.34 15.40
CA TYR A 151 19.34 -11.45 15.28
C TYR A 151 18.85 -12.88 15.57
N SER A 152 17.55 -13.06 15.78
CA SER A 152 16.92 -14.37 15.97
C SER A 152 17.15 -15.33 14.80
N ASN A 153 17.35 -14.81 13.58
CA ASN A 153 17.70 -15.61 12.39
C ASN A 153 19.21 -15.95 12.29
N LYS A 154 19.97 -15.78 13.39
CA LYS A 154 21.42 -16.05 13.51
C LYS A 154 22.33 -15.14 12.68
N LYS A 155 21.79 -14.17 11.94
CA LYS A 155 22.60 -13.19 11.22
C LYS A 155 23.12 -12.12 12.18
N LEU A 156 24.28 -11.58 11.84
CA LEU A 156 24.94 -10.54 12.62
C LEU A 156 24.06 -9.28 12.64
N ALA A 157 23.82 -8.73 13.84
CA ALA A 157 23.08 -7.49 14.03
C ALA A 157 24.04 -6.29 14.14
N TYR A 158 25.10 -6.42 14.93
CA TYR A 158 26.17 -5.42 14.98
C TYR A 158 27.50 -6.01 15.42
N THR A 159 28.57 -5.28 15.12
CA THR A 159 29.90 -5.44 15.71
C THR A 159 30.37 -4.11 16.27
N ARG A 160 31.05 -4.12 17.41
CA ARG A 160 31.70 -2.94 17.97
C ARG A 160 33.01 -3.28 18.64
N GLU A 161 34.02 -2.45 18.40
CA GLU A 161 35.27 -2.45 19.11
C GLU A 161 35.20 -1.52 20.32
N GLY A 162 35.98 -1.81 21.35
CA GLY A 162 36.03 -0.95 22.53
C GLY A 162 37.03 -1.34 23.56
N LYS A 163 36.95 -0.66 24.69
CA LYS A 163 37.63 -0.99 25.92
C LYS A 163 36.60 -1.47 26.95
N LEU A 164 37.04 -2.32 27.84
CA LEU A 164 36.23 -2.76 28.96
C LEU A 164 36.37 -1.78 30.14
N ASP A 165 35.28 -1.53 30.85
CA ASP A 165 35.33 -0.91 32.16
C ASP A 165 35.70 -1.93 33.25
N GLU A 166 35.77 -1.47 34.51
CA GLU A 166 36.08 -2.33 35.67
C GLU A 166 35.04 -3.42 35.90
N ASP A 167 33.82 -3.20 35.41
CA ASP A 167 32.68 -4.15 35.44
C ASP A 167 32.59 -5.02 34.18
N TYR A 168 33.59 -5.00 33.30
CA TYR A 168 33.70 -5.70 32.02
C TYR A 168 32.60 -5.32 31.00
N ASN A 169 31.97 -4.18 31.12
CA ASN A 169 31.09 -3.66 30.07
C ASN A 169 31.94 -3.08 28.95
N LEU A 170 31.58 -3.39 27.71
CA LEU A 170 32.30 -2.84 26.57
C LEU A 170 31.92 -1.38 26.35
N PHE A 171 32.86 -0.50 26.57
CA PHE A 171 32.79 0.90 26.23
C PHE A 171 33.29 1.10 24.80
N THR A 172 32.38 1.48 23.88
CA THR A 172 32.69 1.54 22.45
C THR A 172 33.79 2.56 22.16
N ASN A 173 34.91 2.07 21.63
CA ASN A 173 36.07 2.88 21.24
C ASN A 173 36.78 2.18 20.08
N GLY A 174 36.56 2.65 18.85
CA GLY A 174 36.98 1.98 17.63
C GLY A 174 35.84 1.78 16.65
N LYS A 175 35.95 0.77 15.82
CA LYS A 175 35.01 0.52 14.73
C LYS A 175 33.66 0.04 15.26
N TYR A 176 32.59 0.51 14.59
CA TYR A 176 31.22 0.10 14.78
C TYR A 176 30.60 -0.25 13.42
N THR A 177 29.92 -1.39 13.33
CA THR A 177 29.18 -1.78 12.13
C THR A 177 27.86 -2.41 12.55
N GLU A 178 26.77 -1.96 11.96
CA GLU A 178 25.42 -2.48 12.15
C GLU A 178 24.91 -3.08 10.84
N TYR A 179 24.08 -4.10 10.93
CA TYR A 179 23.55 -4.84 9.80
C TYR A 179 22.04 -4.92 9.85
N TYR A 180 21.40 -5.05 8.70
CA TYR A 180 19.98 -5.42 8.58
C TYR A 180 19.78 -6.92 8.83
N LYS A 181 18.53 -7.32 9.13
CA LYS A 181 18.15 -8.75 9.30
C LYS A 181 18.44 -9.62 8.06
N ASN A 182 18.53 -9.02 6.86
CA ASN A 182 18.95 -9.71 5.64
C ASN A 182 20.48 -9.95 5.55
N GLY A 183 21.27 -9.34 6.45
CA GLY A 183 22.72 -9.46 6.53
C GLY A 183 23.48 -8.37 5.78
N GLN A 184 22.79 -7.46 5.08
CA GLN A 184 23.42 -6.30 4.46
C GLN A 184 23.87 -5.28 5.51
N MET A 185 24.98 -4.60 5.24
CA MET A 185 25.46 -3.53 6.12
C MET A 185 24.45 -2.39 6.16
N LYS A 186 24.18 -1.87 7.35
CA LYS A 186 23.25 -0.78 7.60
C LYS A 186 23.97 0.53 7.91
N VAL A 187 24.91 0.47 8.85
CA VAL A 187 25.73 1.62 9.27
C VAL A 187 27.15 1.16 9.57
N GLN A 188 28.12 1.97 9.21
CA GLN A 188 29.52 1.78 9.58
C GLN A 188 30.12 3.11 10.02
N GLY A 189 30.88 3.11 11.11
CA GLY A 189 31.57 4.30 11.62
C GLY A 189 32.54 3.97 12.71
N SER A 190 33.03 4.99 13.42
CA SER A 190 33.97 4.85 14.53
C SER A 190 33.52 5.66 15.75
N TYR A 191 33.89 5.17 16.91
CA TYR A 191 33.72 5.86 18.18
C TYR A 191 35.10 6.19 18.78
N LYS A 192 35.18 7.32 19.45
CA LYS A 192 36.29 7.72 20.29
C LYS A 192 35.73 8.07 21.66
N GLU A 193 36.23 7.39 22.71
CA GLU A 193 35.78 7.62 24.09
C GLU A 193 34.24 7.59 24.24
N GLY A 194 33.60 6.58 23.61
CA GLY A 194 32.13 6.41 23.66
C GLY A 194 31.33 7.37 22.80
N LYS A 195 31.96 8.33 22.14
CA LYS A 195 31.32 9.31 21.27
C LYS A 195 31.58 8.97 19.82
N ARG A 196 30.59 9.23 18.95
CA ARG A 196 30.80 9.12 17.50
C ARG A 196 31.90 10.11 17.08
N ASP A 197 32.89 9.64 16.32
CA ASP A 197 33.99 10.46 15.80
C ASP A 197 34.38 9.97 14.40
N GLY A 198 34.45 10.90 13.43
CA GLY A 198 34.69 10.59 12.04
C GLY A 198 33.43 10.34 11.19
N GLU A 199 33.60 9.71 10.06
CA GLU A 199 32.53 9.44 9.10
C GLU A 199 31.71 8.22 9.50
N PHE A 200 30.39 8.38 9.55
CA PHE A 200 29.40 7.31 9.66
C PHE A 200 28.70 7.15 8.30
N LYS A 201 28.93 6.05 7.63
CA LYS A 201 28.31 5.68 6.35
C LYS A 201 27.04 4.89 6.60
N ALA A 202 25.97 5.23 5.90
CA ALA A 202 24.71 4.50 5.90
C ALA A 202 24.48 3.82 4.56
N PHE A 203 23.76 2.69 4.61
CA PHE A 203 23.46 1.86 3.46
C PHE A 203 21.99 1.46 3.48
N LEU A 204 21.42 1.26 2.30
CA LEU A 204 20.08 0.72 2.11
C LEU A 204 20.05 -0.80 2.31
N LYS A 205 18.86 -1.39 2.50
CA LYS A 205 18.69 -2.86 2.60
C LYS A 205 19.21 -3.63 1.36
N ASN A 206 19.30 -2.97 0.20
CA ASN A 206 19.87 -3.53 -1.03
C ASN A 206 21.40 -3.35 -1.14
N GLY A 207 22.04 -2.78 -0.11
CA GLY A 207 23.47 -2.55 -0.05
C GLY A 207 23.98 -1.27 -0.74
N LYS A 208 23.10 -0.47 -1.38
CA LYS A 208 23.48 0.82 -1.96
C LYS A 208 23.79 1.84 -0.87
N SER A 209 24.72 2.76 -1.12
CA SER A 209 25.02 3.84 -0.19
C SER A 209 23.83 4.77 -0.02
N ALA A 210 23.49 5.07 1.23
CA ALA A 210 22.48 6.03 1.61
C ALA A 210 23.06 7.40 1.99
N GLY A 211 24.39 7.53 2.05
CA GLY A 211 25.10 8.75 2.41
C GLY A 211 25.91 8.61 3.67
N SER A 212 26.40 9.74 4.19
CA SER A 212 27.24 9.75 5.40
C SER A 212 26.99 10.97 6.28
N VAL A 213 27.30 10.81 7.57
CA VAL A 213 27.32 11.87 8.58
C VAL A 213 28.71 11.91 9.20
N PHE A 214 29.30 13.09 9.28
CA PHE A 214 30.59 13.31 9.92
C PHE A 214 30.38 13.84 11.34
N TYR A 215 31.01 13.17 12.30
CA TYR A 215 30.95 13.52 13.71
C TYR A 215 32.31 13.99 14.22
N LYS A 216 32.29 14.90 15.16
CA LYS A 216 33.43 15.28 16.01
C LYS A 216 32.97 15.35 17.46
N ASP A 217 33.62 14.55 18.33
CA ASP A 217 33.25 14.46 19.76
C ASP A 217 31.75 14.26 20.00
N GLY A 218 31.08 13.44 19.17
CA GLY A 218 29.65 13.16 19.20
C GLY A 218 28.74 14.20 18.56
N LYS A 219 29.30 15.35 18.10
CA LYS A 219 28.53 16.39 17.40
C LYS A 219 28.64 16.23 15.90
N ILE A 220 27.55 16.45 15.19
CA ILE A 220 27.52 16.43 13.71
C ILE A 220 28.20 17.71 13.21
N ILE A 221 29.19 17.55 12.33
CA ILE A 221 29.89 18.66 11.66
C ILE A 221 29.57 18.77 10.18
N LYS A 222 29.12 17.66 9.54
CA LYS A 222 28.72 17.63 8.15
C LYS A 222 27.79 16.43 7.91
N SER A 223 26.82 16.57 7.01
CA SER A 223 25.96 15.48 6.58
C SER A 223 25.65 15.56 5.09
N THR A 224 25.74 14.43 4.39
CA THR A 224 25.24 14.25 3.03
C THR A 224 23.91 13.46 3.03
N LEU A 225 23.36 13.27 4.22
CA LEU A 225 22.28 12.34 4.48
C LEU A 225 20.91 12.81 4.00
N VAL A 226 20.68 14.12 3.89
CA VAL A 226 19.37 14.67 3.48
C VAL A 226 18.92 14.11 2.14
N LYS A 227 19.85 13.99 1.18
CA LYS A 227 19.55 13.34 -0.10
C LYS A 227 19.36 11.83 0.04
N ALA A 228 20.07 11.22 0.96
CA ALA A 228 20.09 9.78 1.21
C ALA A 228 18.96 9.31 2.14
N MET A 229 18.43 10.20 2.97
CA MET A 229 17.26 9.90 3.81
C MET A 229 16.00 9.65 2.99
N LYS A 230 15.87 10.29 1.81
CA LYS A 230 14.84 9.96 0.82
C LYS A 230 14.91 8.51 0.33
N ASP A 231 16.08 7.87 0.47
CA ASP A 231 16.39 6.54 -0.06
C ASP A 231 16.49 5.48 1.04
N ASN A 232 15.75 5.57 2.14
CA ASN A 232 15.70 4.56 3.21
C ASN A 232 16.97 4.38 4.06
N ALA A 233 17.65 5.43 4.45
CA ALA A 233 18.77 5.33 5.39
C ALA A 233 18.28 5.38 6.84
N SER A 234 18.46 4.31 7.59
CA SER A 234 18.18 4.31 9.03
C SER A 234 19.44 4.57 9.86
N PHE A 235 19.33 5.43 10.85
CA PHE A 235 20.36 5.66 11.88
C PHE A 235 19.87 5.24 13.25
N SER A 236 20.71 4.53 13.96
CA SER A 236 20.55 4.20 15.37
C SER A 236 21.24 5.22 16.25
N PRO A 237 20.97 5.27 17.52
CA PRO A 237 19.90 5.89 18.26
C PRO A 237 20.33 7.24 18.80
N VAL A 238 19.65 8.31 18.51
CA VAL A 238 19.70 9.50 19.36
C VAL A 238 18.35 10.21 19.31
N THR A 239 17.80 10.45 20.46
CA THR A 239 16.62 11.29 20.69
C THR A 239 16.85 12.71 20.17
N ASP A 240 15.90 13.24 19.43
CA ASP A 240 15.79 14.65 18.98
C ASP A 240 17.11 15.34 18.62
N ILE A 241 17.62 15.15 17.41
CA ILE A 241 18.77 15.90 16.92
C ILE A 241 18.31 17.06 16.05
N TYR A 242 18.78 18.26 16.43
CA TYR A 242 18.73 19.44 15.58
C TYR A 242 20.11 19.68 14.99
N TYR A 243 20.22 19.79 13.67
CA TYR A 243 21.45 20.27 13.05
C TYR A 243 21.14 21.20 11.86
N LYS A 244 22.05 22.16 11.67
CA LYS A 244 21.89 23.20 10.67
C LYS A 244 22.33 22.65 9.31
N LEU A 245 21.52 22.82 8.28
CA LEU A 245 21.84 22.52 6.89
C LEU A 245 22.62 23.67 6.25
N GLU A 246 23.28 23.43 5.10
CA GLU A 246 24.10 24.44 4.40
C GLU A 246 23.30 25.66 3.91
N ASP A 247 22.00 25.50 3.64
CA ASP A 247 21.07 26.54 3.15
C ASP A 247 20.33 27.30 4.25
N SER A 248 20.81 27.26 5.48
CA SER A 248 20.21 27.88 6.67
C SER A 248 18.96 27.18 7.24
N HIS A 249 18.55 26.05 6.68
CA HIS A 249 17.49 25.21 7.24
C HIS A 249 18.01 24.38 8.43
N THR A 250 17.10 23.93 9.26
CA THR A 250 17.39 23.07 10.40
C THR A 250 16.64 21.75 10.24
N LEU A 251 17.31 20.64 10.44
CA LEU A 251 16.70 19.32 10.44
C LEU A 251 16.43 18.87 11.87
N ARG A 252 15.22 18.42 12.12
CA ARG A 252 14.83 17.76 13.38
C ARG A 252 14.60 16.28 13.13
N LYS A 253 15.19 15.43 13.97
CA LYS A 253 15.10 13.99 13.93
C LYS A 253 14.38 13.45 15.16
N VAL A 254 13.47 12.50 14.97
CA VAL A 254 12.79 11.78 16.05
C VAL A 254 12.99 10.29 15.83
N ASP A 255 13.40 9.56 16.86
CA ASP A 255 13.69 8.14 16.79
C ASP A 255 12.53 7.29 17.34
N TYR A 256 12.34 6.07 16.83
CA TYR A 256 11.51 5.05 17.46
C TYR A 256 12.15 4.52 18.76
N GLU A 257 11.38 3.84 19.61
CA GLU A 257 11.89 3.20 20.83
C GLU A 257 13.02 2.19 20.55
N ASN A 258 13.03 1.55 19.36
CA ASN A 258 14.09 0.65 18.90
C ASN A 258 15.33 1.39 18.38
N GLY A 259 15.36 2.73 18.44
CA GLY A 259 16.47 3.56 17.98
C GLY A 259 16.53 3.80 16.47
N LEU A 260 15.50 3.41 15.71
CA LEU A 260 15.40 3.71 14.28
C LEU A 260 14.81 5.11 14.04
N LEU A 261 15.19 5.74 12.94
CA LEU A 261 14.63 7.03 12.55
C LEU A 261 13.13 6.85 12.23
N ARG A 262 12.30 7.57 12.94
CA ARG A 262 10.86 7.57 12.73
C ARG A 262 10.45 8.65 11.74
N ILE A 263 10.87 9.89 11.99
CA ILE A 263 10.47 11.04 11.19
C ILE A 263 11.55 12.12 11.26
N TYR A 264 11.73 12.88 10.20
CA TYR A 264 12.41 14.15 10.27
C TYR A 264 11.62 15.25 9.57
N PHE A 265 11.84 16.47 9.99
CA PHE A 265 11.32 17.69 9.38
C PHE A 265 12.47 18.63 9.03
N ILE A 266 12.31 19.37 7.95
CA ILE A 266 13.17 20.50 7.61
C ILE A 266 12.44 21.79 8.01
N TYR A 267 13.13 22.66 8.76
CA TYR A 267 12.61 23.91 9.24
C TYR A 267 13.43 25.06 8.65
N ASN A 268 12.79 26.19 8.37
CA ASN A 268 13.50 27.41 8.04
C ASN A 268 14.13 28.05 9.30
N LYS A 269 14.81 29.21 9.12
CA LYS A 269 15.46 29.95 10.20
C LYS A 269 14.53 30.40 11.34
N ASP A 270 13.25 30.51 11.07
CA ASP A 270 12.22 30.94 12.02
C ASP A 270 11.55 29.75 12.73
N GLY A 271 12.05 28.54 12.52
CA GLY A 271 11.54 27.31 13.11
C GLY A 271 10.21 26.83 12.51
N ILE A 272 9.89 27.26 11.31
CA ILE A 272 8.68 26.90 10.57
C ILE A 272 9.01 25.75 9.60
N PRO A 273 8.20 24.67 9.50
CA PRO A 273 8.38 23.63 8.50
C PRO A 273 8.46 24.21 7.09
N ASP A 274 9.60 23.99 6.41
CA ASP A 274 9.89 24.50 5.09
C ASP A 274 10.92 23.58 4.41
N GLY A 275 10.44 22.67 3.59
CA GLY A 275 11.21 21.59 2.99
C GLY A 275 10.51 20.24 3.16
N GLU A 276 11.18 19.16 2.76
CA GLU A 276 10.58 17.83 2.82
C GLU A 276 10.65 17.22 4.22
N SER A 277 9.52 16.74 4.72
CA SER A 277 9.42 15.83 5.85
C SER A 277 9.40 14.38 5.35
N VAL A 278 10.10 13.48 6.04
CA VAL A 278 10.10 12.05 5.71
C VAL A 278 9.79 11.23 6.95
N GLU A 279 8.80 10.36 6.84
CA GLU A 279 8.44 9.38 7.86
C GLU A 279 8.91 7.98 7.42
N TYR A 280 9.30 7.16 8.39
CA TYR A 280 9.81 5.79 8.16
C TYR A 280 8.98 4.77 8.92
N TYR A 281 8.85 3.58 8.36
CA TYR A 281 8.39 2.38 9.06
C TYR A 281 9.44 1.92 10.09
N GLU A 282 9.01 1.11 11.08
CA GLU A 282 9.93 0.53 12.08
C GLU A 282 11.05 -0.30 11.47
N GLU A 283 10.81 -0.92 10.32
CA GLU A 283 11.82 -1.68 9.56
C GLU A 283 12.83 -0.77 8.84
N GLY A 284 12.66 0.56 8.86
CA GLY A 284 13.55 1.56 8.28
C GLY A 284 13.29 1.88 6.81
N ASN A 285 12.22 1.37 6.21
CA ASN A 285 11.77 1.79 4.88
C ASN A 285 11.03 3.13 4.97
N ILE A 286 11.06 3.95 3.92
CA ILE A 286 10.27 5.18 3.86
C ILE A 286 8.78 4.80 3.89
N LYS A 287 8.03 5.51 4.73
CA LYS A 287 6.57 5.43 4.80
C LYS A 287 5.92 6.58 4.04
N SER A 288 6.44 7.80 4.20
CA SER A 288 5.91 8.95 3.48
C SER A 288 6.97 10.04 3.26
N ILE A 289 6.78 10.82 2.18
CA ILE A 289 7.52 12.05 1.89
C ILE A 289 6.48 13.15 1.72
N ILE A 290 6.56 14.19 2.53
CA ILE A 290 5.60 15.29 2.56
C ILE A 290 6.37 16.62 2.40
N PRO A 291 6.20 17.36 1.31
CA PRO A 291 6.81 18.65 1.12
C PRO A 291 6.04 19.74 1.87
N PHE A 292 6.77 20.56 2.64
CA PHE A 292 6.22 21.72 3.32
C PHE A 292 6.78 23.02 2.74
N LYS A 293 5.94 24.04 2.71
CA LYS A 293 6.33 25.41 2.43
C LYS A 293 5.59 26.33 3.39
N ASN A 294 6.34 27.07 4.22
CA ASN A 294 5.77 27.95 5.25
C ASN A 294 4.67 27.27 6.09
N ASN A 295 4.96 26.07 6.60
CA ASN A 295 4.07 25.23 7.44
C ASN A 295 2.82 24.67 6.72
N MET A 296 2.71 24.81 5.42
CA MET A 296 1.62 24.21 4.62
C MET A 296 2.19 23.11 3.74
N VAL A 297 1.42 22.05 3.51
CA VAL A 297 1.78 21.02 2.53
C VAL A 297 1.65 21.62 1.13
N GLU A 298 2.77 21.59 0.38
CA GLU A 298 2.87 22.23 -0.94
C GLU A 298 3.71 21.37 -1.86
N GLY A 299 3.10 20.74 -2.85
CA GLY A 299 3.76 19.86 -3.82
C GLY A 299 3.30 18.42 -3.77
N LEU A 300 4.12 17.50 -4.27
CA LEU A 300 3.81 16.08 -4.37
C LEU A 300 4.13 15.35 -3.05
N THR A 301 3.09 14.86 -2.40
CA THR A 301 3.21 13.91 -1.27
C THR A 301 3.20 12.49 -1.81
N ILE A 302 4.11 11.64 -1.29
CA ILE A 302 4.21 10.24 -1.69
C ILE A 302 4.15 9.38 -0.42
N THR A 303 3.30 8.37 -0.44
CA THR A 303 3.28 7.29 0.57
C THR A 303 3.77 5.99 -0.03
N TYR A 304 4.27 5.11 0.82
CA TYR A 304 4.86 3.84 0.41
C TYR A 304 4.34 2.70 1.28
N TYR A 305 4.19 1.54 0.71
CA TYR A 305 4.03 0.27 1.41
C TYR A 305 5.32 -0.13 2.14
N GLU A 306 5.23 -1.04 3.11
CA GLU A 306 6.41 -1.55 3.83
C GLU A 306 7.42 -2.25 2.92
N ASN A 307 6.98 -2.81 1.79
CA ASN A 307 7.86 -3.43 0.78
C ASN A 307 8.66 -2.41 -0.04
N GLY A 308 8.34 -1.10 0.09
CA GLY A 308 9.00 0.01 -0.59
C GLY A 308 8.37 0.42 -1.92
N ASN A 309 7.31 -0.23 -2.36
CA ASN A 309 6.52 0.22 -3.50
C ASN A 309 5.68 1.44 -3.13
N ILE A 310 5.40 2.30 -4.10
CA ILE A 310 4.52 3.46 -3.89
C ILE A 310 3.11 2.95 -3.58
N ASP A 311 2.46 3.54 -2.57
CA ASP A 311 1.06 3.36 -2.21
C ASP A 311 0.22 4.48 -2.83
N GLU A 312 0.56 5.73 -2.54
CA GLU A 312 -0.14 6.88 -3.09
C GLU A 312 0.81 8.01 -3.49
N GLU A 313 0.43 8.76 -4.51
CA GLU A 313 1.00 10.04 -4.94
C GLU A 313 -0.12 11.08 -4.95
N VAL A 314 0.01 12.17 -4.17
CA VAL A 314 -1.03 13.21 -4.07
C VAL A 314 -0.41 14.58 -4.18
N ASN A 315 -0.92 15.41 -5.10
CA ASN A 315 -0.50 16.79 -5.24
C ASN A 315 -1.28 17.70 -4.29
N TYR A 316 -0.56 18.52 -3.53
CA TYR A 316 -1.10 19.51 -2.60
C TYR A 316 -0.73 20.95 -2.98
N LYS A 317 -1.63 21.86 -2.66
CA LYS A 317 -1.41 23.30 -2.72
C LYS A 317 -2.06 23.95 -1.51
N ASN A 318 -1.27 24.62 -0.65
CA ASN A 318 -1.73 25.24 0.58
C ASN A 318 -2.61 24.29 1.43
N ASP A 319 -2.09 23.11 1.80
CA ASP A 319 -2.73 22.03 2.57
C ASP A 319 -3.93 21.36 1.88
N LYS A 320 -4.31 21.76 0.67
CA LYS A 320 -5.44 21.19 -0.06
C LYS A 320 -4.98 20.31 -1.20
N MET A 321 -5.65 19.17 -1.39
CA MET A 321 -5.43 18.35 -2.59
C MET A 321 -5.75 19.18 -3.83
N ASN A 322 -4.76 19.31 -4.72
CA ASN A 322 -4.88 20.14 -5.92
C ASN A 322 -4.02 19.58 -7.04
N GLY A 323 -4.64 19.05 -8.06
CA GLY A 323 -3.98 18.32 -9.15
C GLY A 323 -4.27 16.83 -9.11
N GLU A 324 -3.37 16.05 -9.68
CA GLU A 324 -3.51 14.59 -9.81
C GLU A 324 -3.11 13.88 -8.51
N ALA A 325 -3.93 12.90 -8.11
CA ALA A 325 -3.60 11.88 -7.13
C ALA A 325 -3.66 10.49 -7.80
N LYS A 326 -2.77 9.58 -7.42
CA LYS A 326 -2.70 8.20 -7.89
C LYS A 326 -2.59 7.26 -6.71
N SER A 327 -3.20 6.08 -6.84
CA SER A 327 -3.05 4.97 -5.89
C SER A 327 -2.60 3.70 -6.59
N TYR A 328 -1.83 2.88 -5.88
CA TYR A 328 -1.23 1.66 -6.40
C TYR A 328 -1.49 0.50 -5.43
N ASP A 329 -1.40 -0.73 -5.91
CA ASP A 329 -1.39 -1.92 -5.05
C ASP A 329 0.04 -2.20 -4.53
N GLU A 330 0.17 -3.17 -3.60
CA GLU A 330 1.46 -3.57 -3.02
C GLU A 330 2.48 -4.09 -4.06
N ASN A 331 2.04 -4.46 -5.26
CA ASN A 331 2.90 -4.89 -6.37
C ASN A 331 3.30 -3.73 -7.29
N GLY A 332 2.81 -2.50 -7.03
CA GLY A 332 3.07 -1.31 -7.81
C GLY A 332 2.17 -1.15 -9.04
N LYS A 333 1.07 -1.93 -9.14
CA LYS A 333 0.08 -1.77 -10.21
C LYS A 333 -0.85 -0.61 -9.86
N LEU A 334 -1.13 0.25 -10.83
CA LEU A 334 -2.05 1.38 -10.69
C LEU A 334 -3.48 0.89 -10.38
N ASN A 335 -4.03 1.29 -9.24
CA ASN A 335 -5.42 1.07 -8.85
C ASN A 335 -6.35 2.14 -9.40
N GLY A 336 -5.84 3.37 -9.52
CA GLY A 336 -6.61 4.48 -10.05
C GLY A 336 -5.91 5.83 -9.92
N ARG A 337 -6.58 6.83 -10.47
CA ARG A 337 -6.17 8.22 -10.36
C ARG A 337 -7.38 9.12 -10.11
N THR A 338 -7.15 10.25 -9.45
CA THR A 338 -8.17 11.25 -9.17
C THR A 338 -7.61 12.64 -9.41
N ILE A 339 -8.41 13.52 -10.00
CA ILE A 339 -8.08 14.94 -10.17
C ILE A 339 -8.84 15.74 -9.14
N PHE A 340 -8.11 16.52 -8.35
CA PHE A 340 -8.66 17.42 -7.33
C PHE A 340 -8.43 18.88 -7.68
N LYS A 341 -9.32 19.73 -7.18
CA LYS A 341 -9.14 21.19 -7.10
C LYS A 341 -9.65 21.65 -5.74
N ASP A 342 -8.73 22.14 -4.90
CA ASP A 342 -9.01 22.64 -3.56
C ASP A 342 -9.86 21.66 -2.74
N ASP A 343 -9.45 20.37 -2.68
CA ASP A 343 -10.10 19.20 -2.05
C ASP A 343 -11.37 18.72 -2.76
N ILE A 344 -11.83 19.41 -3.80
CA ILE A 344 -13.01 19.00 -4.56
C ILE A 344 -12.57 18.03 -5.66
N LYS A 345 -13.14 16.82 -5.64
CA LYS A 345 -12.95 15.83 -6.69
C LYS A 345 -13.60 16.29 -7.99
N LEU A 346 -12.86 16.28 -9.08
CA LEU A 346 -13.32 16.63 -10.43
C LEU A 346 -13.45 15.40 -11.33
N GLU A 347 -12.46 14.54 -11.31
CA GLU A 347 -12.40 13.31 -12.10
C GLU A 347 -11.82 12.17 -11.25
N GLU A 348 -12.23 10.95 -11.56
CA GLU A 348 -11.70 9.74 -10.93
C GLU A 348 -11.66 8.62 -11.96
N GLU A 349 -10.55 7.90 -12.02
CA GLU A 349 -10.39 6.67 -12.77
C GLU A 349 -10.04 5.54 -11.79
N VAL A 350 -10.85 4.47 -11.78
CA VAL A 350 -10.65 3.30 -10.90
C VAL A 350 -10.44 2.07 -11.76
N HIS A 351 -9.32 1.40 -11.57
CA HIS A 351 -8.97 0.16 -12.25
C HIS A 351 -9.44 -1.02 -11.41
N LYS A 352 -10.44 -1.73 -11.90
CA LYS A 352 -10.91 -2.99 -11.33
C LYS A 352 -10.28 -4.17 -12.06
N GLU A 353 -10.59 -5.38 -11.61
CA GLU A 353 -10.07 -6.62 -12.20
C GLU A 353 -10.37 -6.73 -13.70
N ASN A 354 -11.58 -6.40 -14.12
CA ASN A 354 -12.07 -6.60 -15.50
C ASN A 354 -12.57 -5.33 -16.20
N GLU A 355 -12.48 -4.17 -15.55
CA GLU A 355 -13.02 -2.92 -16.10
C GLU A 355 -12.32 -1.69 -15.52
N ILE A 356 -12.44 -0.57 -16.23
CA ILE A 356 -12.02 0.76 -15.79
C ILE A 356 -13.27 1.63 -15.66
N LEU A 357 -13.46 2.22 -14.46
CA LEU A 357 -14.50 3.22 -14.21
C LEU A 357 -13.90 4.61 -14.35
N LYS A 358 -14.55 5.50 -15.11
CA LYS A 358 -14.18 6.93 -15.22
C LYS A 358 -15.36 7.77 -14.78
N ASN A 359 -15.17 8.46 -13.68
CA ASN A 359 -16.18 9.29 -13.04
C ASN A 359 -15.84 10.78 -13.25
N THR A 360 -16.84 11.61 -13.52
CA THR A 360 -16.71 13.07 -13.58
C THR A 360 -17.64 13.68 -12.54
N PHE A 361 -17.14 14.64 -11.79
CA PHE A 361 -17.88 15.31 -10.72
C PHE A 361 -18.06 16.80 -11.02
N LYS A 362 -19.16 17.36 -10.53
CA LYS A 362 -19.44 18.80 -10.56
C LYS A 362 -19.89 19.21 -9.17
N ASN A 363 -19.17 20.16 -8.56
CA ASN A 363 -19.41 20.57 -7.17
C ASN A 363 -19.44 19.40 -6.16
N GLY A 364 -18.59 18.38 -6.39
CA GLY A 364 -18.51 17.20 -5.54
C GLY A 364 -19.55 16.10 -5.81
N GLU A 365 -20.52 16.36 -6.68
CA GLU A 365 -21.56 15.38 -7.07
C GLU A 365 -21.16 14.65 -8.35
N LEU A 366 -21.37 13.33 -8.41
CA LEU A 366 -21.16 12.54 -9.61
C LEU A 366 -22.17 12.95 -10.69
N VAL A 367 -21.67 13.41 -11.84
CA VAL A 367 -22.52 13.83 -12.98
C VAL A 367 -22.36 12.92 -14.20
N LYS A 368 -21.26 12.17 -14.28
CA LYS A 368 -21.02 11.24 -15.37
C LYS A 368 -20.18 10.05 -14.89
N GLN A 369 -20.53 8.86 -15.35
CA GLN A 369 -19.75 7.65 -15.17
C GLN A 369 -19.63 6.92 -16.50
N ASP A 370 -18.42 6.62 -16.92
CA ASP A 370 -18.07 5.76 -18.05
C ASP A 370 -17.51 4.43 -17.50
N ILE A 371 -17.97 3.31 -18.07
CA ILE A 371 -17.45 1.97 -17.80
C ILE A 371 -16.76 1.50 -19.08
N CYS A 372 -15.46 1.27 -18.98
CA CYS A 372 -14.62 0.85 -20.09
C CYS A 372 -14.07 -0.56 -19.86
N GLU A 373 -13.75 -1.25 -20.94
CA GLU A 373 -12.90 -2.45 -20.91
C GLU A 373 -11.46 -2.05 -20.50
N LEU A 374 -10.63 -3.02 -20.13
CA LEU A 374 -9.23 -2.79 -19.75
C LEU A 374 -8.37 -2.14 -20.86
N ASN A 375 -8.75 -2.34 -22.12
CA ASN A 375 -8.12 -1.69 -23.28
C ASN A 375 -8.58 -0.24 -23.50
N GLY A 376 -9.48 0.28 -22.63
CA GLY A 376 -10.04 1.62 -22.72
C GLY A 376 -11.30 1.76 -23.57
N THR A 377 -11.79 0.67 -24.21
CA THR A 377 -13.02 0.71 -25.01
C THR A 377 -14.23 1.00 -24.15
N LEU A 378 -14.98 2.07 -24.47
CA LEU A 378 -16.19 2.45 -23.74
C LEU A 378 -17.28 1.39 -23.96
N ARG A 379 -17.82 0.85 -22.86
CA ARG A 379 -18.91 -0.13 -22.85
C ARG A 379 -20.25 0.48 -22.43
N GLU A 380 -20.19 1.31 -21.40
CA GLU A 380 -21.39 1.91 -20.81
C GLU A 380 -21.10 3.36 -20.40
N ARG A 381 -22.14 4.21 -20.44
CA ARG A 381 -22.12 5.58 -19.93
C ARG A 381 -23.37 5.90 -19.16
N ARG A 382 -23.23 6.55 -18.03
CA ARG A 382 -24.31 7.15 -17.26
C ARG A 382 -24.07 8.65 -17.14
N ILE A 383 -25.08 9.44 -17.46
CA ILE A 383 -25.11 10.89 -17.21
C ILE A 383 -26.21 11.12 -16.19
N LEU A 384 -25.84 11.72 -15.06
CA LEU A 384 -26.73 11.96 -13.93
C LEU A 384 -27.06 13.46 -13.88
N ASN A 385 -28.32 13.81 -13.97
CA ASN A 385 -28.80 15.19 -13.94
C ASN A 385 -30.03 15.28 -13.03
N ARG A 386 -29.80 15.48 -11.72
CA ARG A 386 -30.83 15.50 -10.66
C ARG A 386 -31.75 14.28 -10.74
N ASP A 387 -32.98 14.48 -11.25
CA ASP A 387 -34.03 13.46 -11.29
C ASP A 387 -33.99 12.62 -12.58
N GLU A 388 -33.11 12.97 -13.51
CA GLU A 388 -32.95 12.30 -14.80
C GLU A 388 -31.62 11.58 -14.91
N ILE A 389 -31.65 10.33 -15.39
CA ILE A 389 -30.45 9.55 -15.69
C ILE A 389 -30.53 9.10 -17.14
N GLU A 390 -29.51 9.48 -17.89
CA GLU A 390 -29.27 8.94 -19.23
C GLU A 390 -28.27 7.79 -19.12
N TYR A 391 -28.68 6.60 -19.53
CA TYR A 391 -27.85 5.43 -19.63
C TYR A 391 -27.61 5.06 -21.09
N SER A 392 -26.37 4.83 -21.48
CA SER A 392 -26.01 4.43 -22.82
C SER A 392 -25.08 3.24 -22.80
N THR A 393 -25.30 2.27 -23.70
CA THR A 393 -24.39 1.18 -24.02
C THR A 393 -23.79 1.38 -25.41
N PHE A 394 -22.62 0.81 -25.65
CA PHE A 394 -21.86 1.03 -26.88
C PHE A 394 -21.47 -0.29 -27.54
N TYR A 395 -21.35 -0.26 -28.86
CA TYR A 395 -20.68 -1.29 -29.62
C TYR A 395 -19.17 -1.13 -29.52
N PRO A 396 -18.38 -2.20 -29.79
CA PRO A 396 -16.91 -2.13 -29.79
C PRO A 396 -16.31 -1.10 -30.75
N ASN A 397 -17.06 -0.69 -31.80
CA ASN A 397 -16.63 0.36 -32.74
C ASN A 397 -16.89 1.80 -32.21
N GLY A 398 -17.41 1.93 -30.97
CA GLY A 398 -17.70 3.23 -30.32
C GLY A 398 -19.09 3.81 -30.63
N ASN A 399 -19.86 3.21 -31.53
CA ASN A 399 -21.24 3.65 -31.79
C ASN A 399 -22.17 3.27 -30.64
N VAL A 400 -23.14 4.13 -30.35
CA VAL A 400 -24.19 3.83 -29.36
C VAL A 400 -24.96 2.60 -29.82
N LYS A 401 -25.22 1.67 -28.89
CA LYS A 401 -26.06 0.49 -29.07
C LYS A 401 -27.46 0.72 -28.53
N GLN A 402 -27.54 1.32 -27.35
CA GLN A 402 -28.80 1.61 -26.69
C GLN A 402 -28.64 2.88 -25.86
N LYS A 403 -29.68 3.68 -25.79
CA LYS A 403 -29.77 4.88 -24.97
C LYS A 403 -31.10 4.89 -24.24
N ILE A 404 -31.08 4.97 -22.93
CA ILE A 404 -32.25 4.99 -22.05
C ILE A 404 -32.23 6.29 -21.25
N LEU A 405 -33.36 6.98 -21.22
CA LEU A 405 -33.59 8.12 -20.34
C LEU A 405 -34.62 7.74 -19.28
N THR A 406 -34.23 7.89 -18.02
CA THR A 406 -35.16 7.69 -16.90
C THR A 406 -35.42 9.00 -16.19
N LYS A 407 -36.61 9.15 -15.66
CA LYS A 407 -37.00 10.21 -14.73
C LYS A 407 -37.72 9.59 -13.55
N ASP A 408 -37.36 9.97 -12.34
CA ASP A 408 -37.93 9.39 -11.10
C ASP A 408 -37.88 7.85 -11.09
N LYS A 409 -36.80 7.26 -11.67
CA LYS A 409 -36.60 5.80 -11.86
C LYS A 409 -37.53 5.13 -12.88
N ILE A 410 -38.33 5.90 -13.61
CA ILE A 410 -39.21 5.40 -14.68
C ILE A 410 -38.54 5.66 -16.02
N ILE A 411 -38.53 4.67 -16.91
CA ILE A 411 -38.03 4.85 -18.28
C ILE A 411 -39.02 5.74 -19.02
N ILE A 412 -38.57 6.89 -19.50
CA ILE A 412 -39.37 7.83 -20.28
C ILE A 412 -39.04 7.83 -21.75
N LYS A 413 -37.83 7.33 -22.10
CA LYS A 413 -37.37 7.21 -23.49
C LYS A 413 -36.35 6.07 -23.61
N GLU A 414 -36.46 5.29 -24.69
CA GLU A 414 -35.44 4.30 -25.09
C GLU A 414 -35.17 4.39 -26.59
N GLN A 415 -33.89 4.31 -26.96
CA GLN A 415 -33.46 4.31 -28.34
C GLN A 415 -32.50 3.16 -28.56
N ILE A 416 -32.71 2.37 -29.59
CA ILE A 416 -31.85 1.26 -30.01
C ILE A 416 -31.23 1.59 -31.36
N TYR A 417 -29.94 1.33 -31.48
CA TYR A 417 -29.18 1.66 -32.67
C TYR A 417 -28.52 0.42 -33.28
N ALA A 418 -28.38 0.39 -34.58
CA ALA A 418 -27.58 -0.59 -35.30
C ALA A 418 -26.08 -0.32 -35.08
N ARG A 419 -25.24 -1.33 -35.40
CA ARG A 419 -23.77 -1.20 -35.34
C ARG A 419 -23.22 -0.11 -36.26
N SER A 420 -23.95 0.23 -37.34
CA SER A 420 -23.66 1.36 -38.24
C SER A 420 -23.83 2.72 -37.56
N GLY A 421 -24.57 2.83 -36.47
CA GLY A 421 -24.98 4.05 -35.80
C GLY A 421 -26.41 4.52 -36.17
N ASN A 422 -27.07 3.82 -37.09
CA ASN A 422 -28.45 4.15 -37.46
C ASN A 422 -29.42 3.75 -36.35
N ILE A 423 -30.44 4.60 -36.10
CA ILE A 423 -31.47 4.30 -35.11
C ILE A 423 -32.40 3.22 -35.62
N MET A 424 -32.63 2.17 -34.84
CA MET A 424 -33.54 1.05 -35.17
C MET A 424 -34.90 1.23 -34.53
N SER A 425 -34.96 1.76 -33.30
CA SER A 425 -36.20 2.10 -32.63
C SER A 425 -36.05 3.26 -31.70
N ASN A 426 -37.14 4.00 -31.49
CA ASN A 426 -37.24 5.13 -30.57
C ASN A 426 -38.59 5.01 -29.82
N SER A 427 -38.52 4.62 -28.55
CA SER A 427 -39.68 4.44 -27.70
C SER A 427 -39.80 5.59 -26.71
N PHE A 428 -40.99 6.11 -26.52
CA PHE A 428 -41.35 7.20 -25.60
C PHE A 428 -42.82 7.12 -25.21
N PHE A 429 -43.26 7.96 -24.31
CA PHE A 429 -44.67 8.06 -23.94
C PHE A 429 -45.31 9.31 -24.57
N SER A 430 -46.51 9.14 -25.12
CA SER A 430 -47.37 10.23 -25.58
C SER A 430 -48.78 9.99 -25.05
N ASP A 431 -49.35 10.97 -24.40
CA ASP A 431 -50.69 10.90 -23.77
C ASP A 431 -50.86 9.67 -22.85
N GLY A 432 -49.80 9.31 -22.12
CA GLY A 432 -49.74 8.19 -21.18
C GLY A 432 -49.64 6.81 -21.83
N LYS A 433 -49.56 6.71 -23.14
CA LYS A 433 -49.36 5.47 -23.89
C LYS A 433 -47.96 5.32 -24.41
N PRO A 434 -47.38 4.13 -24.39
CA PRO A 434 -46.08 3.87 -25.00
C PRO A 434 -46.18 3.99 -26.52
N VAL A 435 -45.29 4.75 -27.12
CA VAL A 435 -45.14 4.91 -28.56
C VAL A 435 -43.74 4.44 -28.95
N THR A 436 -43.67 3.60 -29.99
CA THR A 436 -42.40 3.16 -30.53
C THR A 436 -42.33 3.42 -32.05
N GLU A 437 -41.39 4.16 -32.49
CA GLU A 437 -41.02 4.32 -33.89
C GLU A 437 -39.98 3.27 -34.23
N TYR A 438 -40.21 2.50 -35.31
CA TYR A 438 -39.26 1.54 -35.87
C TYR A 438 -38.70 2.06 -37.17
N PHE A 439 -37.38 1.83 -37.40
CA PHE A 439 -36.67 2.29 -38.58
C PHE A 439 -35.93 1.13 -39.24
N GLU A 440 -36.10 0.95 -40.52
CA GLU A 440 -35.40 -0.01 -41.33
C GLU A 440 -34.58 0.72 -42.40
N TYR A 441 -33.46 0.13 -42.82
CA TYR A 441 -32.51 0.79 -43.70
C TYR A 441 -32.13 -0.09 -44.85
N TYR A 442 -31.80 0.54 -45.97
CA TYR A 442 -31.10 -0.09 -47.10
C TYR A 442 -29.68 -0.47 -46.69
N PRO A 443 -29.01 -1.38 -47.44
CA PRO A 443 -27.62 -1.78 -47.17
C PRO A 443 -26.62 -0.60 -47.20
N ASP A 444 -26.94 0.47 -47.92
CA ASP A 444 -26.15 1.69 -48.01
C ASP A 444 -26.36 2.64 -46.83
N GLY A 445 -27.24 2.28 -45.88
CA GLY A 445 -27.53 3.04 -44.67
C GLY A 445 -28.60 4.10 -44.81
N LYS A 446 -29.22 4.27 -45.98
CA LYS A 446 -30.35 5.16 -46.16
C LYS A 446 -31.64 4.58 -45.59
N LEU A 447 -32.55 5.42 -45.11
CA LEU A 447 -33.82 4.99 -44.56
C LEU A 447 -34.64 4.30 -45.62
N PHE A 448 -35.07 3.05 -45.30
CA PHE A 448 -35.99 2.27 -46.17
C PHE A 448 -37.42 2.42 -45.69
N ARG A 449 -37.66 2.26 -44.36
CA ARG A 449 -39.04 2.29 -43.83
C ARG A 449 -39.08 2.86 -42.42
N LYS A 450 -40.13 3.63 -42.11
CA LYS A 450 -40.50 4.06 -40.76
C LYS A 450 -41.91 3.56 -40.45
N ILE A 451 -42.10 2.95 -39.26
CA ILE A 451 -43.38 2.47 -38.77
C ILE A 451 -43.59 2.95 -37.34
N VAL A 452 -44.83 3.23 -36.95
CA VAL A 452 -45.17 3.67 -35.61
C VAL A 452 -46.08 2.64 -34.94
N SER A 453 -45.77 2.32 -33.68
CA SER A 453 -46.61 1.51 -32.80
C SER A 453 -47.03 2.35 -31.60
N VAL A 454 -48.28 2.24 -31.20
CA VAL A 454 -48.86 2.83 -30.00
C VAL A 454 -49.47 1.72 -29.17
N ASP A 455 -49.09 1.61 -27.89
CA ASP A 455 -49.56 0.59 -26.96
C ASP A 455 -49.40 -0.85 -27.50
N GLY A 456 -48.28 -1.07 -28.20
CA GLY A 456 -47.86 -2.38 -28.77
C GLY A 456 -48.54 -2.76 -30.08
N LYS A 457 -49.40 -1.94 -30.65
CA LYS A 457 -50.04 -2.14 -31.95
C LYS A 457 -49.59 -1.09 -32.95
N LEU A 458 -49.51 -1.46 -34.22
CA LEU A 458 -49.19 -0.49 -35.28
C LEU A 458 -50.33 0.52 -35.39
N ASN A 459 -50.00 1.78 -35.21
CA ASN A 459 -50.93 2.91 -35.26
C ASN A 459 -50.22 4.15 -35.84
N GLY A 460 -50.84 4.79 -36.81
CA GLY A 460 -50.30 5.96 -37.49
C GLY A 460 -49.66 5.63 -38.83
N ASP A 461 -48.80 6.56 -39.31
CA ASP A 461 -48.16 6.44 -40.63
C ASP A 461 -47.07 5.36 -40.68
N SER A 462 -47.16 4.43 -41.64
CA SER A 462 -46.04 3.60 -42.13
C SER A 462 -45.54 4.19 -43.44
N ILE A 463 -44.29 4.56 -43.50
CA ILE A 463 -43.70 5.22 -44.69
C ILE A 463 -42.52 4.42 -45.22
N GLU A 464 -42.59 4.04 -46.50
CA GLU A 464 -41.48 3.52 -47.23
C GLU A 464 -40.81 4.62 -48.08
N TYR A 465 -39.50 4.51 -48.25
CA TYR A 465 -38.68 5.47 -49.04
C TYR A 465 -37.94 4.74 -50.17
N TYR A 466 -37.73 5.45 -51.26
CA TYR A 466 -36.80 5.04 -52.27
C TYR A 466 -35.32 5.20 -51.83
N PRO A 467 -34.37 4.53 -52.46
CA PRO A 467 -32.94 4.80 -52.20
C PRO A 467 -32.50 6.24 -52.43
N SER A 468 -33.26 7.03 -53.22
CA SER A 468 -33.09 8.47 -53.41
C SER A 468 -33.46 9.28 -52.14
N GLY A 469 -34.21 8.70 -51.21
CA GLY A 469 -34.76 9.36 -50.02
C GLY A 469 -36.16 9.94 -50.19
N ASN A 470 -36.73 9.90 -51.41
CA ASN A 470 -38.09 10.29 -51.64
C ASN A 470 -39.08 9.25 -51.14
N ILE A 471 -40.26 9.64 -50.71
CA ILE A 471 -41.33 8.72 -50.26
C ILE A 471 -41.73 7.83 -51.43
N LYS A 472 -41.80 6.53 -51.14
CA LYS A 472 -42.26 5.51 -52.09
C LYS A 472 -43.70 5.14 -51.83
N GLU A 473 -44.04 4.97 -50.53
CA GLU A 473 -45.38 4.59 -50.11
C GLU A 473 -45.69 5.14 -48.73
N LYS A 474 -46.89 5.58 -48.47
CA LYS A 474 -47.38 6.03 -47.18
C LYS A 474 -48.74 5.36 -46.89
N ILE A 475 -48.80 4.57 -45.82
CA ILE A 475 -49.97 3.81 -45.39
C ILE A 475 -50.36 4.29 -44.00
N PHE A 476 -51.60 4.46 -43.71
CA PHE A 476 -52.09 4.74 -42.36
C PHE A 476 -52.63 3.48 -41.70
N LEU A 477 -52.20 3.15 -40.52
CA LEU A 477 -52.55 1.96 -39.75
C LEU A 477 -53.32 2.33 -38.48
N VAL A 478 -54.30 1.51 -38.11
CA VAL A 478 -55.01 1.55 -36.83
C VAL A 478 -55.12 0.14 -36.30
N ASP A 479 -54.62 -0.11 -35.08
CA ASP A 479 -54.63 -1.42 -34.41
C ASP A 479 -54.18 -2.58 -35.33
N ASP A 480 -53.00 -2.41 -35.95
CA ASP A 480 -52.33 -3.33 -36.85
C ASP A 480 -52.96 -3.49 -38.27
N LYS A 481 -54.02 -2.77 -38.57
CA LYS A 481 -54.75 -2.86 -39.83
C LYS A 481 -54.61 -1.59 -40.65
N MET A 482 -54.55 -1.71 -41.95
CA MET A 482 -54.66 -0.58 -42.85
C MET A 482 -56.07 0.05 -42.69
N ASN A 483 -56.08 1.34 -42.36
CA ASN A 483 -57.32 2.08 -42.07
C ASN A 483 -57.11 3.57 -42.36
N GLY A 484 -57.30 3.92 -43.63
CA GLY A 484 -57.03 5.27 -44.15
C GLY A 484 -56.48 5.24 -45.56
N GLU A 485 -55.81 6.33 -45.93
CA GLU A 485 -55.19 6.48 -47.26
C GLU A 485 -53.96 5.58 -47.36
N ASP A 486 -53.78 4.89 -48.49
CA ASP A 486 -52.57 4.31 -49.03
C ASP A 486 -52.16 5.12 -50.25
N ILE A 487 -51.00 5.77 -50.20
CA ILE A 487 -50.49 6.63 -51.28
C ILE A 487 -49.12 6.09 -51.70
N LYS A 488 -49.04 5.68 -52.99
CA LYS A 488 -47.77 5.30 -53.62
C LYS A 488 -47.29 6.44 -54.50
N TYR A 489 -45.98 6.62 -54.53
CA TYR A 489 -45.34 7.69 -55.30
C TYR A 489 -44.35 7.13 -56.33
N TYR A 490 -44.16 7.81 -57.39
CA TYR A 490 -43.02 7.65 -58.27
C TYR A 490 -41.75 8.20 -57.61
N GLU A 491 -40.60 7.79 -58.06
CA GLU A 491 -39.34 8.26 -57.49
C GLU A 491 -39.13 9.78 -57.61
N ASN A 492 -39.76 10.41 -58.60
CA ASN A 492 -39.80 11.90 -58.77
C ASN A 492 -40.73 12.62 -57.78
N GLY A 493 -41.38 11.88 -56.85
CA GLY A 493 -42.28 12.44 -55.83
C GLY A 493 -43.75 12.67 -56.29
N VAL A 494 -44.07 12.39 -57.55
CA VAL A 494 -45.45 12.46 -58.05
C VAL A 494 -46.24 11.25 -57.56
N VAL A 495 -47.49 11.49 -57.14
CA VAL A 495 -48.40 10.39 -56.75
C VAL A 495 -48.58 9.44 -57.93
N LYS A 496 -48.41 8.16 -57.67
CA LYS A 496 -48.59 7.06 -58.63
C LYS A 496 -49.93 6.38 -58.44
N GLU A 497 -50.28 6.07 -57.19
CA GLU A 497 -51.51 5.40 -56.82
C GLU A 497 -52.05 6.03 -55.55
N LYS A 498 -53.36 6.16 -55.42
CA LYS A 498 -54.01 6.59 -54.18
C LYS A 498 -55.27 5.76 -53.99
N SER A 499 -55.33 5.04 -52.86
CA SER A 499 -56.43 4.21 -52.43
C SER A 499 -56.80 4.48 -50.97
N TYR A 500 -57.90 3.93 -50.52
CA TYR A 500 -58.36 4.05 -49.15
C TYR A 500 -58.75 2.68 -48.60
N PHE A 501 -58.40 2.38 -47.38
CA PHE A 501 -58.66 1.13 -46.71
C PHE A 501 -59.46 1.32 -45.45
N ILE A 502 -60.35 0.35 -45.11
CA ILE A 502 -61.04 0.20 -43.85
C ILE A 502 -60.81 -1.23 -43.36
N ASN A 503 -60.08 -1.39 -42.22
CA ASN A 503 -59.76 -2.69 -41.62
C ASN A 503 -59.11 -3.70 -42.57
N ASP A 504 -58.14 -3.28 -43.38
CA ASP A 504 -57.41 -4.03 -44.43
C ASP A 504 -58.20 -4.25 -45.72
N GLU A 505 -59.44 -3.82 -45.80
CA GLU A 505 -60.26 -3.95 -47.00
C GLU A 505 -60.29 -2.62 -47.78
N GLU A 506 -59.98 -2.69 -49.07
CA GLU A 506 -60.00 -1.52 -49.94
C GLU A 506 -61.43 -1.01 -50.09
N GLU A 507 -61.63 0.29 -49.96
CA GLU A 507 -62.96 0.93 -49.98
C GLU A 507 -62.92 2.25 -50.75
N GLY A 508 -63.86 2.45 -51.68
CA GLY A 508 -64.01 3.69 -52.44
C GLY A 508 -63.17 3.71 -53.72
N GLU A 509 -62.78 4.88 -54.15
CA GLU A 509 -62.07 5.10 -55.41
C GLU A 509 -60.57 4.84 -55.27
N HIS A 510 -59.98 4.09 -56.21
CA HIS A 510 -58.56 3.89 -56.39
C HIS A 510 -58.08 4.63 -57.61
N PHE A 511 -57.26 5.62 -57.44
CA PHE A 511 -56.75 6.49 -58.49
C PHE A 511 -55.35 6.06 -58.93
N PHE A 512 -55.11 6.06 -60.24
CA PHE A 512 -53.81 5.77 -60.85
C PHE A 512 -53.35 6.93 -61.68
N TYR A 513 -52.13 7.41 -61.52
CA TYR A 513 -51.55 8.58 -62.17
C TYR A 513 -50.28 8.22 -62.95
N ASP A 514 -49.96 8.98 -64.00
CA ASP A 514 -48.68 8.89 -64.70
C ASP A 514 -47.61 9.71 -63.98
N GLU A 515 -46.33 9.59 -64.45
CA GLU A 515 -45.20 10.31 -63.84
C GLU A 515 -45.27 11.84 -63.93
N LYS A 516 -46.24 12.39 -64.72
CA LYS A 516 -46.53 13.82 -64.81
C LYS A 516 -47.71 14.25 -63.92
N GLY A 517 -48.28 13.31 -63.12
CA GLY A 517 -49.39 13.55 -62.26
C GLY A 517 -50.77 13.58 -62.92
N ARG A 518 -50.87 13.11 -64.19
CA ARG A 518 -52.17 13.06 -64.91
C ARG A 518 -52.89 11.76 -64.52
N LEU A 519 -54.18 11.84 -64.18
CA LEU A 519 -55.01 10.70 -63.88
C LEU A 519 -55.11 9.80 -65.12
N ILE A 520 -54.73 8.52 -64.97
CA ILE A 520 -54.78 7.52 -66.01
C ILE A 520 -56.04 6.68 -65.89
N LYS A 521 -56.44 6.33 -64.66
CA LYS A 521 -57.48 5.35 -64.35
C LYS A 521 -58.04 5.57 -62.96
N THR A 522 -59.35 5.26 -62.82
CA THR A 522 -60.00 5.10 -61.52
C THR A 522 -60.68 3.74 -61.46
N GLU A 523 -60.52 3.06 -60.36
CA GLU A 523 -61.25 1.85 -60.02
C GLU A 523 -62.06 2.08 -58.75
N VAL A 524 -63.16 1.35 -58.57
CA VAL A 524 -63.99 1.49 -57.37
C VAL A 524 -64.01 0.15 -56.63
N TYR A 525 -63.82 0.21 -55.33
CA TYR A 525 -63.80 -0.98 -54.46
C TYR A 525 -64.85 -0.84 -53.35
N LYS A 526 -65.40 -1.98 -52.91
CA LYS A 526 -66.30 -2.07 -51.76
C LYS A 526 -66.00 -3.36 -51.01
N ASN A 527 -65.62 -3.24 -49.72
CA ASN A 527 -65.22 -4.38 -48.89
C ASN A 527 -64.14 -5.24 -49.58
N GLY A 528 -63.11 -4.63 -50.16
CA GLY A 528 -62.02 -5.28 -50.88
C GLY A 528 -62.36 -5.85 -52.25
N ILE A 529 -63.60 -5.73 -52.68
CA ILE A 529 -64.05 -6.30 -53.98
C ILE A 529 -64.20 -5.17 -55.00
N LYS A 530 -63.52 -5.27 -56.14
CA LYS A 530 -63.64 -4.33 -57.26
C LYS A 530 -65.05 -4.38 -57.83
N GLN A 531 -65.66 -3.21 -58.02
CA GLN A 531 -66.97 -3.02 -58.56
C GLN A 531 -66.98 -2.92 -60.07
#